data_9a99ea3320de693226b943edbe20e277
#
_entry.id   9a99ea3320de693226b943edbe20e277
#
_cell.length_a   1.000
_cell.length_b   1.000
_cell.length_c   1.000
_cell.angle_alpha   90.00
_cell.angle_beta   90.00
_cell.angle_gamma   90.00
#
_symmetry.space_group_name_H-M   'P 1'
#
loop_
_entity.id
_entity.type
_entity.pdbx_description
1 polymer ?
#
loop_
_entity_poly.entity_id
_entity_poly.type
_entity_poly.pdbx_seq_one_letter_code
_entity_poly.pdbx_strand_id
1 'polypeptide(L)'
;MKKLLGTILFLISILSYGLFGLFEKTICVETDAQNRNGLVYLPNQQEPFSGKNLCEYENGQKKFEGGVKDGKLDGKLTAWYENGQKKAETNVIDGRIIDGKETEWYESGQKKYEKNYKNGKVIEQED
;
A
#
# COMPACT_ATOMS: atom_id res chain seq x y z
N MET A 1 35.33 26.38 -17.77
CA MET A 1 33.87 26.63 -17.84
C MET A 1 33.06 25.42 -18.30
N LYS A 2 33.47 24.69 -19.32
CA LYS A 2 32.70 23.51 -19.80
C LYS A 2 32.65 22.33 -18.78
N LYS A 3 33.63 22.17 -17.90
CA LYS A 3 33.66 21.12 -16.85
C LYS A 3 32.73 21.39 -15.69
N LEU A 4 32.41 22.65 -15.38
CA LEU A 4 31.50 23.03 -14.28
C LEU A 4 30.02 22.79 -14.67
N LEU A 5 29.64 23.00 -15.92
CA LEU A 5 28.30 22.74 -16.45
C LEU A 5 27.96 21.23 -16.46
N GLY A 6 28.94 20.38 -16.80
CA GLY A 6 28.78 18.92 -16.75
C GLY A 6 28.58 18.39 -15.34
N THR A 7 29.30 18.95 -14.37
CA THR A 7 29.20 18.53 -12.95
C THR A 7 27.87 18.97 -12.33
N ILE A 8 27.37 20.14 -12.68
CA ILE A 8 26.08 20.66 -12.19
C ILE A 8 24.90 19.84 -12.77
N LEU A 9 24.96 19.50 -14.07
CA LEU A 9 23.96 18.63 -14.70
C LEU A 9 23.92 17.22 -14.10
N PHE A 10 25.07 16.66 -13.76
CA PHE A 10 25.16 15.35 -13.10
C PHE A 10 24.59 15.37 -11.67
N LEU A 11 24.86 16.45 -10.92
CA LEU A 11 24.30 16.65 -9.56
C LEU A 11 22.77 16.84 -9.59
N ILE A 12 22.25 17.54 -10.58
CA ILE A 12 20.80 17.74 -10.77
C ILE A 12 20.11 16.40 -11.11
N SER A 13 20.74 15.55 -11.91
CA SER A 13 20.18 14.24 -12.24
C SER A 13 20.15 13.30 -11.01
N ILE A 14 21.20 13.32 -10.16
CA ILE A 14 21.23 12.54 -8.90
C ILE A 14 20.18 13.06 -7.91
N LEU A 15 20.01 14.37 -7.80
CA LEU A 15 18.98 14.99 -6.97
C LEU A 15 17.57 14.64 -7.44
N SER A 16 17.32 14.55 -8.76
CA SER A 16 16.01 14.16 -9.28
C SER A 16 15.68 12.70 -9.01
N TYR A 17 16.65 11.78 -9.05
CA TYR A 17 16.45 10.39 -8.67
C TYR A 17 16.29 10.21 -7.15
N GLY A 18 17.03 10.96 -6.35
CA GLY A 18 16.91 10.91 -4.89
C GLY A 18 15.61 11.56 -4.38
N LEU A 19 15.11 12.58 -5.02
CA LEU A 19 13.86 13.25 -4.69
C LEU A 19 12.63 12.43 -5.11
N PHE A 20 12.70 11.63 -6.16
CA PHE A 20 11.58 10.81 -6.63
C PHE A 20 11.19 9.72 -5.62
N GLY A 21 12.15 9.16 -4.86
CA GLY A 21 11.87 8.20 -3.77
C GLY A 21 11.38 8.84 -2.46
N LEU A 22 11.54 10.18 -2.29
CA LEU A 22 11.13 10.91 -1.09
C LEU A 22 9.68 11.43 -1.15
N PHE A 23 9.07 11.49 -2.32
CA PHE A 23 7.72 12.00 -2.55
C PHE A 23 6.80 10.90 -3.11
N GLU A 24 6.65 9.82 -2.37
CA GLU A 24 5.65 8.82 -2.69
C GLU A 24 4.25 9.44 -2.53
N LYS A 25 3.47 9.40 -3.60
CA LYS A 25 2.13 9.98 -3.57
C LYS A 25 1.21 9.15 -2.68
N THR A 26 0.56 9.81 -1.74
CA THR A 26 -0.45 9.21 -0.87
C THR A 26 -1.83 9.65 -1.31
N ILE A 27 -2.72 8.69 -1.49
CA ILE A 27 -4.13 8.90 -1.86
C ILE A 27 -5.02 7.99 -1.02
N CYS A 28 -6.31 8.26 -0.98
CA CYS A 28 -7.31 7.25 -0.60
C CYS A 28 -7.89 6.64 -1.88
N VAL A 29 -7.61 5.37 -2.12
CA VAL A 29 -8.07 4.68 -3.34
C VAL A 29 -9.61 4.68 -3.43
N GLU A 30 -10.30 4.58 -2.30
CA GLU A 30 -11.76 4.58 -2.24
C GLU A 30 -12.40 5.86 -2.81
N THR A 31 -11.76 7.02 -2.61
CA THR A 31 -12.29 8.33 -2.99
C THR A 31 -11.58 8.98 -4.17
N ASP A 32 -10.27 8.75 -4.33
CA ASP A 32 -9.41 9.52 -5.22
C ASP A 32 -9.01 8.77 -6.49
N ALA A 33 -9.35 7.50 -6.60
CA ALA A 33 -8.91 6.64 -7.69
C ALA A 33 -10.07 5.99 -8.46
N GLN A 34 -9.72 5.38 -9.59
CA GLN A 34 -10.62 4.62 -10.44
C GLN A 34 -10.10 3.19 -10.60
N ASN A 35 -11.01 2.22 -10.59
CA ASN A 35 -10.69 0.85 -10.99
C ASN A 35 -10.96 0.67 -12.48
N ARG A 36 -9.94 0.27 -13.23
CA ARG A 36 -10.06 -0.08 -14.64
C ARG A 36 -9.48 -1.47 -14.85
N ASN A 37 -10.32 -2.43 -15.19
CA ASN A 37 -9.92 -3.83 -15.42
C ASN A 37 -9.13 -4.45 -14.24
N GLY A 38 -9.53 -4.13 -13.00
CA GLY A 38 -8.89 -4.66 -11.79
C GLY A 38 -7.62 -3.93 -11.34
N LEU A 39 -7.23 -2.84 -12.03
CA LEU A 39 -6.09 -2.01 -11.67
C LEU A 39 -6.54 -0.62 -11.19
N VAL A 40 -5.80 -0.08 -10.23
CA VAL A 40 -6.02 1.27 -9.69
C VAL A 40 -5.34 2.32 -10.56
N TYR A 41 -6.10 3.33 -10.97
CA TYR A 41 -5.62 4.51 -11.71
C TYR A 41 -6.05 5.79 -11.01
N LEU A 42 -5.25 6.82 -11.11
CA LEU A 42 -5.72 8.17 -10.83
C LEU A 42 -6.59 8.68 -12.00
N PRO A 43 -7.54 9.58 -11.74
CA PRO A 43 -8.33 10.19 -12.81
C PRO A 43 -7.44 10.80 -13.90
N ASN A 44 -7.81 10.58 -15.17
CA ASN A 44 -7.10 11.09 -16.35
C ASN A 44 -5.65 10.62 -16.53
N GLN A 45 -5.22 9.60 -15.80
CA GLN A 45 -3.90 8.98 -15.97
C GLN A 45 -4.00 7.72 -16.83
N GLN A 46 -2.99 7.50 -17.68
CA GLN A 46 -2.90 6.33 -18.57
C GLN A 46 -2.13 5.17 -17.92
N GLU A 47 -1.24 5.48 -16.97
CA GLU A 47 -0.46 4.50 -16.24
C GLU A 47 -1.15 4.09 -14.94
N PRO A 48 -1.07 2.82 -14.52
CA PRO A 48 -1.55 2.38 -13.22
C PRO A 48 -0.86 3.13 -12.08
N PHE A 49 -1.59 3.37 -11.01
CA PHE A 49 -1.06 4.08 -9.85
C PHE A 49 -0.06 3.23 -9.06
N SER A 50 1.03 3.86 -8.64
CA SER A 50 1.94 3.34 -7.62
C SER A 50 2.14 4.40 -6.54
N GLY A 51 2.07 3.99 -5.28
CA GLY A 51 2.19 4.88 -4.15
C GLY A 51 1.55 4.30 -2.90
N LYS A 52 1.17 5.17 -1.98
CA LYS A 52 0.54 4.80 -0.72
C LYS A 52 -0.97 5.01 -0.78
N ASN A 53 -1.72 4.01 -0.32
CA ASN A 53 -3.15 4.12 -0.05
C ASN A 53 -3.35 4.37 1.45
N LEU A 54 -3.91 5.52 1.81
CA LEU A 54 -4.28 5.89 3.17
C LEU A 54 -5.67 6.50 3.16
N CYS A 55 -6.63 5.78 3.74
CA CYS A 55 -7.98 6.26 3.96
C CYS A 55 -8.23 6.52 5.45
N GLU A 56 -9.01 7.53 5.74
CA GLU A 56 -9.38 7.92 7.10
C GLU A 56 -10.90 7.94 7.26
N TYR A 57 -11.36 7.69 8.47
CA TYR A 57 -12.74 7.96 8.86
C TYR A 57 -12.96 9.46 9.05
N GLU A 58 -14.23 9.90 9.11
CA GLU A 58 -14.58 11.31 9.36
C GLU A 58 -14.02 11.84 10.70
N ASN A 59 -13.82 10.96 11.68
CA ASN A 59 -13.22 11.32 12.98
C ASN A 59 -11.68 11.46 12.94
N GLY A 60 -11.04 11.33 11.78
CA GLY A 60 -9.59 11.42 11.59
C GLY A 60 -8.81 10.15 11.91
N GLN A 61 -9.44 9.09 12.39
CA GLN A 61 -8.81 7.79 12.59
C GLN A 61 -8.52 7.12 11.24
N LYS A 62 -7.40 6.41 11.16
CA LYS A 62 -7.09 5.60 9.99
C LYS A 62 -8.18 4.54 9.77
N LYS A 63 -8.61 4.38 8.54
CA LYS A 63 -9.52 3.33 8.08
C LYS A 63 -8.77 2.20 7.38
N PHE A 64 -7.85 2.56 6.51
CA PHE A 64 -7.03 1.63 5.73
C PHE A 64 -5.67 2.24 5.40
N GLU A 65 -4.63 1.43 5.45
CA GLU A 65 -3.27 1.82 5.03
C GLU A 65 -2.60 0.65 4.29
N GLY A 66 -1.97 0.94 3.17
CA GLY A 66 -1.24 -0.06 2.40
C GLY A 66 -0.53 0.52 1.19
N GLY A 67 0.35 -0.27 0.59
CA GLY A 67 1.03 0.07 -0.65
C GLY A 67 0.18 -0.27 -1.88
N VAL A 68 0.39 0.46 -2.95
CA VAL A 68 -0.10 0.15 -4.30
C VAL A 68 1.09 0.18 -5.26
N LYS A 69 1.25 -0.88 -6.02
CA LYS A 69 2.31 -1.01 -7.02
C LYS A 69 1.71 -1.45 -8.34
N ASP A 70 1.94 -0.65 -9.38
CA ASP A 70 1.41 -0.90 -10.72
C ASP A 70 -0.09 -1.21 -10.72
N GLY A 71 -0.85 -0.46 -9.90
CA GLY A 71 -2.30 -0.57 -9.78
C GLY A 71 -2.83 -1.67 -8.89
N LYS A 72 -1.97 -2.43 -8.21
CA LYS A 72 -2.36 -3.51 -7.30
C LYS A 72 -1.86 -3.28 -5.89
N LEU A 73 -2.63 -3.73 -4.90
CA LEU A 73 -2.17 -3.71 -3.51
C LEU A 73 -0.89 -4.54 -3.36
N ASP A 74 0.08 -3.99 -2.68
CA ASP A 74 1.40 -4.60 -2.49
C ASP A 74 1.99 -4.23 -1.14
N GLY A 75 2.55 -5.22 -0.44
CA GLY A 75 3.15 -5.06 0.87
C GLY A 75 2.17 -5.26 2.03
N LYS A 76 2.50 -4.66 3.16
CA LYS A 76 1.67 -4.74 4.37
C LYS A 76 0.39 -3.91 4.21
N LEU A 77 -0.75 -4.55 4.46
CA LEU A 77 -2.07 -3.93 4.50
C LEU A 77 -2.59 -3.96 5.93
N THR A 78 -3.14 -2.85 6.39
CA THR A 78 -3.79 -2.76 7.70
C THR A 78 -5.10 -2.00 7.57
N ALA A 79 -6.14 -2.55 8.18
CA ALA A 79 -7.44 -1.91 8.31
C ALA A 79 -7.77 -1.72 9.79
N TRP A 80 -8.51 -0.67 10.10
CA TRP A 80 -8.95 -0.32 11.46
C TRP A 80 -10.45 -0.11 11.52
N TYR A 81 -11.01 -0.34 12.68
CA TYR A 81 -12.35 0.12 13.05
C TYR A 81 -12.34 1.62 13.36
N GLU A 82 -13.51 2.22 13.34
CA GLU A 82 -13.69 3.65 13.65
C GLU A 82 -13.25 4.02 15.08
N ASN A 83 -13.29 3.06 16.01
CA ASN A 83 -12.78 3.21 17.39
C ASN A 83 -11.24 3.16 17.51
N GLY A 84 -10.50 3.03 16.40
CA GLY A 84 -9.03 2.95 16.37
C GLY A 84 -8.44 1.57 16.58
N GLN A 85 -9.23 0.56 16.91
CA GLN A 85 -8.76 -0.82 17.03
C GLN A 85 -8.47 -1.42 15.65
N LYS A 86 -7.42 -2.24 15.56
CA LYS A 86 -7.13 -2.98 14.31
C LYS A 86 -8.30 -3.91 13.97
N LYS A 87 -8.67 -3.92 12.69
CA LYS A 87 -9.67 -4.81 12.11
C LYS A 87 -9.03 -5.98 11.38
N ALA A 88 -8.02 -5.71 10.57
CA ALA A 88 -7.32 -6.73 9.78
C ALA A 88 -5.89 -6.31 9.46
N GLU A 89 -5.02 -7.29 9.33
CA GLU A 89 -3.63 -7.10 8.91
C GLU A 89 -3.17 -8.29 8.07
N THR A 90 -2.50 -8.01 6.95
CA THR A 90 -1.93 -9.03 6.08
C THR A 90 -0.79 -8.46 5.22
N ASN A 91 -0.07 -9.33 4.53
CA ASN A 91 0.89 -8.94 3.49
C ASN A 91 0.45 -9.51 2.14
N VAL A 92 0.53 -8.70 1.11
CA VAL A 92 0.17 -9.10 -0.25
C VAL A 92 1.28 -8.79 -1.25
N ILE A 93 1.32 -9.55 -2.32
CA ILE A 93 2.13 -9.32 -3.51
C ILE A 93 1.18 -9.38 -4.69
N ASP A 94 1.17 -8.34 -5.53
CA ASP A 94 0.24 -8.23 -6.68
C ASP A 94 -1.23 -8.48 -6.27
N GLY A 95 -1.65 -7.95 -5.13
CA GLY A 95 -3.02 -8.08 -4.61
C GLY A 95 -3.37 -9.46 -4.05
N ARG A 96 -2.39 -10.36 -3.86
CA ARG A 96 -2.61 -11.72 -3.33
C ARG A 96 -1.77 -11.99 -2.09
N ILE A 97 -2.35 -12.72 -1.17
CA ILE A 97 -1.59 -13.27 -0.04
C ILE A 97 -0.84 -14.51 -0.55
N ILE A 98 0.48 -14.45 -0.60
CA ILE A 98 1.34 -15.55 -1.05
C ILE A 98 1.91 -16.29 0.15
N ASP A 99 2.63 -15.59 1.00
CA ASP A 99 3.24 -16.13 2.21
C ASP A 99 2.98 -15.17 3.38
N GLY A 100 2.86 -15.73 4.58
CA GLY A 100 2.71 -14.97 5.80
C GLY A 100 1.36 -15.16 6.47
N LYS A 101 0.98 -14.18 7.29
CA LYS A 101 -0.22 -14.24 8.11
C LYS A 101 -1.30 -13.28 7.63
N GLU A 102 -2.55 -13.72 7.74
CA GLU A 102 -3.73 -12.88 7.75
C GLU A 102 -4.34 -12.95 9.14
N THR A 103 -4.50 -11.81 9.78
CA THR A 103 -5.12 -11.73 11.11
C THR A 103 -6.32 -10.78 11.06
N GLU A 104 -7.42 -11.20 11.66
CA GLU A 104 -8.61 -10.36 11.82
C GLU A 104 -8.99 -10.29 13.29
N TRP A 105 -9.43 -9.11 13.73
CA TRP A 105 -9.86 -8.85 15.11
C TRP A 105 -11.31 -8.37 15.13
N TYR A 106 -11.99 -8.61 16.24
CA TYR A 106 -13.26 -7.98 16.54
C TYR A 106 -13.06 -6.52 16.94
N GLU A 107 -14.12 -5.74 16.88
CA GLU A 107 -14.13 -4.34 17.30
C GLU A 107 -13.74 -4.16 18.79
N SER A 108 -13.93 -5.19 19.61
CA SER A 108 -13.46 -5.28 20.99
C SER A 108 -11.93 -5.34 21.15
N GLY A 109 -11.19 -5.60 20.05
CA GLY A 109 -9.75 -5.85 20.06
C GLY A 109 -9.35 -7.31 20.23
N GLN A 110 -10.30 -8.22 20.48
CA GLN A 110 -10.03 -9.65 20.53
C GLN A 110 -9.77 -10.23 19.15
N LYS A 111 -8.81 -11.15 19.05
CA LYS A 111 -8.51 -11.85 17.80
C LYS A 111 -9.69 -12.71 17.38
N LYS A 112 -10.14 -12.53 16.14
CA LYS A 112 -11.22 -13.32 15.54
C LYS A 112 -10.70 -14.58 14.88
N TYR A 113 -9.64 -14.43 14.04
CA TYR A 113 -8.91 -15.55 13.47
C TYR A 113 -7.49 -15.13 13.06
N GLU A 114 -6.67 -16.14 12.87
CA GLU A 114 -5.35 -16.02 12.24
C GLU A 114 -5.18 -17.18 11.26
N LYS A 115 -4.80 -16.88 10.03
CA LYS A 115 -4.51 -17.87 9.00
C LYS A 115 -3.08 -17.69 8.53
N ASN A 116 -2.39 -18.79 8.32
CA ASN A 116 -1.08 -18.80 7.71
C ASN A 116 -1.19 -19.21 6.23
N TYR A 117 -0.43 -18.55 5.39
CA TYR A 117 -0.39 -18.82 3.95
C TYR A 117 1.02 -19.22 3.53
N LYS A 118 1.10 -20.15 2.60
CA LYS A 118 2.32 -20.53 1.89
C LYS A 118 1.99 -20.85 0.44
N ASN A 119 2.74 -20.26 -0.49
CA ASN A 119 2.51 -20.43 -1.93
C ASN A 119 1.04 -20.12 -2.32
N GLY A 120 0.42 -19.12 -1.69
CA GLY A 120 -0.95 -18.69 -1.96
C GLY A 120 -2.05 -19.59 -1.39
N LYS A 121 -1.69 -20.58 -0.58
CA LYS A 121 -2.65 -21.50 0.06
C LYS A 121 -2.61 -21.38 1.58
N VAL A 122 -3.77 -21.52 2.20
CA VAL A 122 -3.87 -21.59 3.66
C VAL A 122 -3.17 -22.88 4.14
N ILE A 123 -2.27 -22.74 5.10
CA ILE A 123 -1.66 -23.86 5.81
C ILE A 123 -2.57 -24.18 6.99
N GLU A 124 -3.07 -25.42 7.05
CA GLU A 124 -3.73 -25.90 8.25
C GLU A 124 -2.68 -25.99 9.37
N GLN A 125 -2.98 -25.41 10.53
CA GLN A 125 -2.18 -25.66 11.72
C GLN A 125 -2.42 -27.11 12.13
N GLU A 126 -1.38 -27.92 12.09
CA GLU A 126 -1.39 -29.20 12.81
C GLU A 126 -1.48 -28.84 14.31
N ASP A 127 -2.56 -29.24 14.94
CA ASP A 127 -2.79 -29.11 16.39
C ASP A 127 -1.73 -29.90 17.20
#